data_f6f15ad2f803ed552bee1333c06fd5f5
#
_entry.id   f6f15ad2f803ed552bee1333c06fd5f5
#
_cell.length_a   1.000
_cell.length_b   1.000
_cell.length_c   1.000
_cell.angle_alpha   90.00
_cell.angle_beta   90.00
_cell.angle_gamma   90.00
#
_symmetry.space_group_name_H-M   'P 1'
#
loop_
_entity.id
_entity.type
_entity.pdbx_description
1 polymer ?
#
loop_
_entity_poly.entity_id
_entity_poly.type
_entity_poly.pdbx_seq_one_letter_code
_entity_poly.pdbx_strand_id
1 'polypeptide(L)'
;DALPISDAIASMLAAPVAVDRIALYPVANYGSAMAPFYTILSIWVGAIILVAMLKVSISDHEKARILGLGNDLPLGSEVGLREAMIAGRIAGPAAALDVLKKPRAEAPGNARQFGLRLHHEYFGRYMIFGFLALLQGTLVCLGDMFYLGVQCEHPIQFLMVGWLSALVFSNIVYTLTLSFGDIGKAIAVVLLVMQVAGSGGTFPIETLPTFFQVVSKWLLFPYAVDAMHSAMAGSFGMEYWVSMGKLALFLVPSLLLGLMLRKPVIRFNDWVIRNLENTKVM
;
A
#
# COMPACT_ATOMS: atom_id res chain seq x y z
N ASP A 1 -7.45 70.29 13.24
CA ASP A 1 -6.35 69.57 13.86
C ASP A 1 -6.91 68.32 14.63
N ALA A 2 -7.02 67.23 13.98
CA ALA A 2 -7.35 65.98 14.64
C ALA A 2 -6.22 65.63 15.64
N LEU A 3 -6.55 65.72 16.91
CA LEU A 3 -5.59 65.39 17.99
C LEU A 3 -4.97 64.06 17.80
N PRO A 4 -3.63 63.92 17.90
CA PRO A 4 -2.93 62.61 17.77
C PRO A 4 -3.42 61.54 18.77
N ILE A 5 -4.14 61.95 19.79
CA ILE A 5 -4.82 61.10 20.77
C ILE A 5 -5.99 60.34 20.14
N SER A 6 -6.70 60.91 19.14
CA SER A 6 -7.84 60.25 18.50
C SER A 6 -7.40 59.09 17.63
N ASP A 7 -6.27 59.20 16.96
CA ASP A 7 -5.74 58.14 16.11
C ASP A 7 -5.15 57.00 16.96
N ALA A 8 -4.52 57.33 18.09
CA ALA A 8 -4.04 56.32 19.05
C ALA A 8 -5.19 55.56 19.73
N ILE A 9 -6.28 56.26 20.10
CA ILE A 9 -7.48 55.62 20.67
C ILE A 9 -8.22 54.81 19.60
N ALA A 10 -8.32 55.30 18.36
CA ALA A 10 -8.94 54.61 17.26
C ALA A 10 -8.17 53.29 16.92
N SER A 11 -6.83 53.34 16.91
CA SER A 11 -6.00 52.16 16.71
C SER A 11 -6.10 51.14 17.86
N MET A 12 -6.18 51.63 19.10
CA MET A 12 -6.40 50.81 20.28
C MET A 12 -7.79 50.14 20.30
N LEU A 13 -8.83 50.81 19.82
CA LEU A 13 -10.18 50.28 19.71
C LEU A 13 -10.31 49.33 18.51
N ALA A 14 -9.58 49.56 17.43
CA ALA A 14 -9.59 48.72 16.25
C ALA A 14 -8.84 47.41 16.48
N ALA A 15 -7.79 47.40 17.32
CA ALA A 15 -7.00 46.23 17.66
C ALA A 15 -6.65 46.20 19.16
N PRO A 16 -7.63 45.92 20.05
CA PRO A 16 -7.46 45.98 21.51
C PRO A 16 -6.50 44.93 22.06
N VAL A 17 -6.15 43.92 21.26
CA VAL A 17 -5.23 42.86 21.60
C VAL A 17 -4.19 42.72 20.51
N ALA A 18 -2.93 42.84 20.85
CA ALA A 18 -1.83 42.43 19.97
C ALA A 18 -1.74 40.91 19.96
N VAL A 19 -2.03 40.27 18.83
CA VAL A 19 -1.87 38.84 18.66
C VAL A 19 -0.47 38.60 18.13
N ASP A 20 0.39 38.06 18.99
CA ASP A 20 1.71 37.54 18.58
C ASP A 20 1.55 36.07 18.11
N ARG A 21 1.66 35.88 16.80
CA ARG A 21 1.49 34.57 16.18
C ARG A 21 2.84 33.89 16.05
N ILE A 22 3.13 32.95 16.93
CA ILE A 22 4.27 32.04 16.79
C ILE A 22 3.81 30.82 15.99
N ALA A 23 4.23 30.72 14.72
CA ALA A 23 3.95 29.54 13.90
C ALA A 23 4.94 28.45 14.25
N LEU A 24 4.46 27.33 14.81
CA LEU A 24 5.27 26.14 15.09
C LEU A 24 5.72 25.45 13.80
N TYR A 25 4.86 25.43 12.80
CA TYR A 25 5.13 24.89 11.46
C TYR A 25 4.82 25.99 10.42
N PRO A 26 5.81 26.85 10.09
CA PRO A 26 5.59 27.93 9.15
C PRO A 26 5.43 27.38 7.74
N VAL A 27 4.29 27.58 7.12
CA VAL A 27 4.00 27.19 5.74
C VAL A 27 3.81 28.45 4.90
N ALA A 28 4.58 28.57 3.81
CA ALA A 28 4.62 29.79 2.99
C ALA A 28 3.32 30.04 2.23
N ASN A 29 2.65 28.96 1.78
CA ASN A 29 1.43 29.06 1.00
C ASN A 29 0.53 27.83 1.17
N TYR A 30 -0.74 27.95 0.75
CA TYR A 30 -1.73 26.89 0.85
C TYR A 30 -1.35 25.65 0.04
N GLY A 31 -0.69 25.80 -1.11
CA GLY A 31 -0.22 24.68 -1.93
C GLY A 31 0.77 23.81 -1.16
N SER A 32 1.76 24.42 -0.49
CA SER A 32 2.70 23.70 0.36
C SER A 32 2.00 23.02 1.56
N ALA A 33 0.98 23.67 2.14
CA ALA A 33 0.21 23.06 3.22
C ALA A 33 -0.52 21.79 2.81
N MET A 34 -1.03 21.74 1.58
CA MET A 34 -1.78 20.60 1.04
C MET A 34 -0.89 19.54 0.37
N ALA A 35 0.34 19.87 0.02
CA ALA A 35 1.23 18.98 -0.71
C ALA A 35 1.41 17.61 -0.03
N PRO A 36 1.65 17.48 1.29
CA PRO A 36 1.79 16.19 1.97
C PRO A 36 0.64 15.24 1.70
N PHE A 37 -0.58 15.74 1.79
CA PHE A 37 -1.77 14.94 1.54
C PHE A 37 -1.83 14.43 0.09
N TYR A 38 -1.63 15.32 -0.90
CA TYR A 38 -1.69 14.94 -2.31
C TYR A 38 -0.53 14.05 -2.74
N THR A 39 0.65 14.25 -2.19
CA THR A 39 1.81 13.37 -2.40
C THR A 39 1.51 11.95 -1.94
N ILE A 40 1.03 11.79 -0.71
CA ILE A 40 0.67 10.49 -0.14
C ILE A 40 -0.48 9.83 -0.90
N LEU A 41 -1.49 10.61 -1.28
CA LEU A 41 -2.60 10.15 -2.12
C LEU A 41 -2.10 9.63 -3.48
N SER A 42 -1.21 10.36 -4.14
CA SER A 42 -0.65 9.98 -5.44
C SER A 42 0.13 8.67 -5.37
N ILE A 43 0.90 8.45 -4.29
CA ILE A 43 1.64 7.20 -4.07
C ILE A 43 0.68 6.02 -3.89
N TRP A 44 -0.42 6.19 -3.14
CA TRP A 44 -1.42 5.14 -2.96
C TRP A 44 -2.15 4.79 -4.26
N VAL A 45 -2.62 5.80 -4.99
CA VAL A 45 -3.29 5.62 -6.29
C VAL A 45 -2.36 4.90 -7.26
N GLY A 46 -1.10 5.28 -7.30
CA GLY A 46 -0.13 4.60 -8.13
C GLY A 46 0.11 3.13 -7.72
N ALA A 47 0.08 2.80 -6.44
CA ALA A 47 0.14 1.40 -6.00
C ALA A 47 -1.07 0.58 -6.50
N ILE A 48 -2.28 1.18 -6.53
CA ILE A 48 -3.47 0.55 -7.12
C ILE A 48 -3.29 0.35 -8.63
N ILE A 49 -2.77 1.34 -9.33
CA ILE A 49 -2.51 1.26 -10.78
C ILE A 49 -1.50 0.15 -11.08
N LEU A 50 -0.43 0.04 -10.30
CA LEU A 50 0.58 -1.02 -10.46
C LEU A 50 -0.05 -2.42 -10.41
N VAL A 51 -0.91 -2.72 -9.44
CA VAL A 51 -1.57 -4.04 -9.33
C VAL A 51 -2.68 -4.24 -10.36
N ALA A 52 -3.20 -3.17 -10.95
CA ALA A 52 -4.15 -3.25 -12.06
C ALA A 52 -3.45 -3.59 -13.38
N MET A 53 -2.25 -3.05 -13.60
CA MET A 53 -1.49 -3.21 -14.85
C MET A 53 -0.61 -4.46 -14.85
N LEU A 54 -0.06 -4.85 -13.71
CA LEU A 54 0.88 -5.96 -13.60
C LEU A 54 0.20 -7.20 -13.02
N LYS A 55 0.55 -8.36 -13.54
CA LYS A 55 0.09 -9.64 -12.98
C LYS A 55 0.72 -9.86 -11.60
N VAL A 56 -0.12 -9.92 -10.59
CA VAL A 56 0.28 -10.14 -9.20
C VAL A 56 0.66 -11.60 -8.93
N SER A 57 -0.04 -12.57 -9.54
CA SER A 57 0.23 -14.00 -9.43
C SER A 57 1.07 -14.51 -10.61
N ILE A 58 1.92 -15.51 -10.34
CA ILE A 58 2.61 -16.24 -11.39
C ILE A 58 1.60 -17.22 -12.00
N SER A 59 1.45 -17.23 -13.33
CA SER A 59 0.60 -18.20 -14.02
C SER A 59 1.18 -19.61 -13.89
N ASP A 60 0.32 -20.65 -13.92
CA ASP A 60 0.78 -22.03 -13.81
C ASP A 60 1.71 -22.43 -14.97
N HIS A 61 1.48 -21.86 -16.14
CA HIS A 61 2.36 -22.01 -17.31
C HIS A 61 3.78 -21.43 -17.06
N GLU A 62 3.86 -20.28 -16.42
CA GLU A 62 5.14 -19.63 -16.08
C GLU A 62 5.86 -20.39 -14.96
N LYS A 63 5.11 -20.93 -13.99
CA LYS A 63 5.66 -21.84 -12.96
C LYS A 63 6.25 -23.10 -13.59
N ALA A 64 5.55 -23.71 -14.55
CA ALA A 64 6.05 -24.87 -15.27
C ALA A 64 7.35 -24.59 -16.03
N ARG A 65 7.43 -23.45 -16.69
CA ARG A 65 8.63 -23.02 -17.41
C ARG A 65 9.83 -22.81 -16.48
N ILE A 66 9.61 -22.15 -15.33
CA ILE A 66 10.66 -21.94 -14.32
C ILE A 66 11.15 -23.27 -13.74
N LEU A 67 10.28 -24.26 -13.64
CA LEU A 67 10.58 -25.58 -13.11
C LEU A 67 11.13 -26.57 -14.15
N GLY A 68 11.31 -26.12 -15.41
CA GLY A 68 11.82 -26.96 -16.50
C GLY A 68 10.84 -28.00 -17.01
N LEU A 69 9.55 -27.87 -16.66
CA LEU A 69 8.47 -28.68 -17.22
C LEU A 69 8.04 -28.00 -18.53
N GLY A 70 8.23 -28.65 -19.67
CA GLY A 70 8.07 -28.07 -21.00
C GLY A 70 6.79 -27.27 -21.25
N ASN A 71 6.81 -26.44 -22.32
CA ASN A 71 5.76 -25.45 -22.60
C ASN A 71 4.38 -26.04 -23.01
N ASP A 72 4.30 -27.33 -23.28
CA ASP A 72 3.13 -27.95 -23.96
C ASP A 72 2.23 -28.76 -23.00
N LEU A 73 2.41 -28.64 -21.68
CA LEU A 73 1.65 -29.42 -20.72
C LEU A 73 0.38 -28.68 -20.28
N PRO A 74 -0.81 -29.29 -20.34
CA PRO A 74 -2.01 -28.76 -19.74
C PRO A 74 -1.82 -28.75 -18.21
N LEU A 75 -1.41 -27.59 -17.69
CA LEU A 75 -1.17 -27.43 -16.28
C LEU A 75 -2.49 -27.30 -15.54
N GLY A 76 -2.82 -28.34 -14.80
CA GLY A 76 -3.84 -28.31 -13.77
C GLY A 76 -3.46 -27.36 -12.64
N SER A 77 -4.16 -27.42 -11.53
CA SER A 77 -3.95 -26.61 -10.33
C SER A 77 -2.52 -26.66 -9.80
N GLU A 78 -2.12 -25.70 -8.97
CA GLU A 78 -0.81 -25.64 -8.27
C GLU A 78 -0.43 -26.96 -7.56
N VAL A 79 -1.43 -27.72 -7.13
CA VAL A 79 -1.24 -29.03 -6.47
C VAL A 79 -0.74 -30.05 -7.46
N GLY A 80 -1.34 -30.15 -8.65
CA GLY A 80 -0.93 -31.09 -9.69
C GLY A 80 0.51 -30.87 -10.17
N LEU A 81 0.94 -29.60 -10.26
CA LEU A 81 2.30 -29.26 -10.66
C LEU A 81 3.35 -29.72 -9.63
N ARG A 82 3.03 -29.59 -8.34
CA ARG A 82 3.91 -30.06 -7.25
C ARG A 82 4.04 -31.57 -7.23
N GLU A 83 2.93 -32.27 -7.43
CA GLU A 83 2.88 -33.72 -7.49
C GLU A 83 3.64 -34.24 -8.69
N ALA A 84 3.48 -33.61 -9.86
CA ALA A 84 4.22 -33.96 -11.08
C ALA A 84 5.73 -33.78 -10.90
N MET A 85 6.17 -32.73 -10.19
CA MET A 85 7.60 -32.55 -9.91
C MET A 85 8.17 -33.65 -9.01
N ILE A 86 7.43 -34.04 -7.99
CA ILE A 86 7.85 -35.13 -7.11
C ILE A 86 7.95 -36.43 -7.91
N ALA A 87 6.92 -36.74 -8.70
CA ALA A 87 6.90 -37.94 -9.55
C ALA A 87 8.02 -37.94 -10.58
N GLY A 88 8.29 -36.78 -11.22
CA GLY A 88 9.39 -36.62 -12.19
C GLY A 88 10.78 -36.80 -11.58
N ARG A 89 10.95 -36.42 -10.33
CA ARG A 89 12.23 -36.53 -9.61
C ARG A 89 12.50 -37.93 -9.09
N ILE A 90 11.44 -38.69 -8.74
CA ILE A 90 11.54 -40.03 -8.18
C ILE A 90 11.53 -41.09 -9.30
N ALA A 91 10.67 -40.94 -10.28
CA ALA A 91 10.39 -41.97 -11.29
C ALA A 91 10.57 -41.50 -12.75
N GLY A 92 11.14 -40.31 -12.96
CA GLY A 92 11.46 -39.76 -14.26
C GLY A 92 10.34 -38.97 -14.95
N PRO A 93 10.62 -38.32 -16.09
CA PRO A 93 9.73 -37.35 -16.72
C PRO A 93 8.38 -37.94 -17.19
N ALA A 94 8.34 -39.22 -17.51
CA ALA A 94 7.10 -39.91 -17.89
C ALA A 94 6.10 -39.98 -16.71
N ALA A 95 6.59 -40.19 -15.49
CA ALA A 95 5.75 -40.19 -14.29
C ALA A 95 5.19 -38.82 -13.94
N ALA A 96 5.97 -37.77 -14.21
CA ALA A 96 5.49 -36.37 -14.06
C ALA A 96 4.32 -36.07 -15.01
N LEU A 97 4.42 -36.53 -16.26
CA LEU A 97 3.37 -36.42 -17.29
C LEU A 97 2.10 -37.16 -16.90
N ASP A 98 2.24 -38.34 -16.32
CA ASP A 98 1.12 -39.18 -15.90
C ASP A 98 0.32 -38.53 -14.75
N VAL A 99 1.02 -37.91 -13.80
CA VAL A 99 0.39 -37.15 -12.71
C VAL A 99 -0.35 -35.94 -13.22
N LEU A 100 0.18 -35.21 -14.21
CA LEU A 100 -0.47 -34.03 -14.81
C LEU A 100 -1.71 -34.38 -15.63
N LYS A 101 -1.79 -35.58 -16.19
CA LYS A 101 -2.93 -36.07 -16.95
C LYS A 101 -4.06 -36.64 -16.10
N LYS A 102 -3.80 -36.96 -14.81
CA LYS A 102 -4.81 -37.51 -13.91
C LYS A 102 -5.79 -36.43 -13.43
N PRO A 103 -7.11 -36.77 -13.33
CA PRO A 103 -8.07 -35.92 -12.68
C PRO A 103 -7.67 -35.64 -11.21
N ARG A 104 -7.92 -34.43 -10.75
CA ARG A 104 -7.52 -33.92 -9.40
C ARG A 104 -7.94 -34.82 -8.23
N ALA A 105 -8.98 -35.64 -8.40
CA ALA A 105 -9.49 -36.55 -7.36
C ALA A 105 -8.59 -37.76 -7.07
N GLU A 106 -7.67 -38.07 -7.99
CA GLU A 106 -6.83 -39.29 -7.91
C GLU A 106 -5.36 -39.00 -7.55
N ALA A 107 -5.01 -37.70 -7.33
CA ALA A 107 -3.63 -37.34 -7.03
C ALA A 107 -3.23 -37.63 -5.55
N PRO A 108 -2.09 -38.31 -5.28
CA PRO A 108 -1.70 -38.67 -3.92
C PRO A 108 -1.37 -37.44 -3.05
N GLY A 109 -1.87 -37.43 -1.82
CA GLY A 109 -1.84 -36.26 -0.91
C GLY A 109 -0.49 -35.87 -0.29
N ASN A 110 0.65 -36.40 -0.75
CA ASN A 110 1.97 -36.18 -0.12
C ASN A 110 2.82 -35.07 -0.76
N ALA A 111 2.22 -34.22 -1.55
CA ALA A 111 2.88 -33.19 -2.37
C ALA A 111 3.47 -31.98 -1.59
N ARG A 112 3.70 -32.06 -0.30
CA ARG A 112 4.14 -30.90 0.52
C ARG A 112 5.62 -30.50 0.39
N GLN A 113 6.47 -31.26 -0.27
CA GLN A 113 7.93 -31.10 -0.11
C GLN A 113 8.70 -30.48 -1.29
N PHE A 114 8.14 -30.38 -2.50
CA PHE A 114 8.87 -29.84 -3.66
C PHE A 114 8.01 -28.90 -4.49
N GLY A 115 8.24 -27.61 -4.36
CA GLY A 115 7.64 -26.52 -5.13
C GLY A 115 8.21 -25.18 -4.70
N LEU A 116 8.01 -24.14 -5.48
CA LEU A 116 8.32 -22.78 -5.07
C LEU A 116 7.63 -22.51 -3.73
N ARG A 117 8.40 -22.28 -2.67
CA ARG A 117 7.84 -21.95 -1.37
C ARG A 117 7.04 -20.65 -1.52
N LEU A 118 5.86 -20.57 -0.89
CA LEU A 118 4.95 -19.41 -0.98
C LEU A 118 5.64 -18.07 -0.71
N HIS A 119 6.61 -18.07 0.21
CA HIS A 119 7.38 -16.87 0.50
C HIS A 119 8.34 -16.46 -0.63
N HIS A 120 8.95 -17.41 -1.35
CA HIS A 120 9.78 -17.10 -2.51
C HIS A 120 8.94 -16.52 -3.67
N GLU A 121 7.75 -17.06 -3.90
CA GLU A 121 6.80 -16.52 -4.88
C GLU A 121 6.35 -15.12 -4.48
N TYR A 122 6.02 -14.91 -3.19
CA TYR A 122 5.61 -13.62 -2.68
C TYR A 122 6.69 -12.55 -2.87
N PHE A 123 7.89 -12.79 -2.34
CA PHE A 123 8.98 -11.81 -2.42
C PHE A 123 9.51 -11.63 -3.83
N GLY A 124 9.62 -12.69 -4.63
CA GLY A 124 10.11 -12.61 -5.99
C GLY A 124 9.24 -11.71 -6.88
N ARG A 125 7.93 -11.77 -6.73
CA ARG A 125 7.01 -10.86 -7.44
C ARG A 125 6.96 -9.49 -6.79
N TYR A 126 6.91 -9.41 -5.46
CA TYR A 126 6.86 -8.14 -4.76
C TYR A 126 8.07 -7.25 -5.06
N MET A 127 9.26 -7.81 -5.30
CA MET A 127 10.44 -7.01 -5.64
C MET A 127 10.22 -6.09 -6.85
N ILE A 128 9.52 -6.58 -7.87
CA ILE A 128 9.18 -5.76 -9.06
C ILE A 128 8.23 -4.63 -8.67
N PHE A 129 7.17 -4.95 -7.91
CA PHE A 129 6.22 -3.94 -7.42
C PHE A 129 6.89 -2.92 -6.50
N GLY A 130 7.71 -3.38 -5.57
CA GLY A 130 8.45 -2.51 -4.64
C GLY A 130 9.43 -1.58 -5.38
N PHE A 131 10.15 -2.10 -6.37
CA PHE A 131 11.07 -1.28 -7.19
C PHE A 131 10.30 -0.19 -7.97
N LEU A 132 9.21 -0.55 -8.64
CA LEU A 132 8.40 0.41 -9.38
C LEU A 132 7.72 1.42 -8.46
N ALA A 133 7.25 0.98 -7.27
CA ALA A 133 6.69 1.87 -6.26
C ALA A 133 7.73 2.86 -5.72
N LEU A 134 8.98 2.42 -5.48
CA LEU A 134 10.07 3.31 -5.09
C LEU A 134 10.38 4.33 -6.19
N LEU A 135 10.45 3.89 -7.44
CA LEU A 135 10.67 4.79 -8.58
C LEU A 135 9.55 5.84 -8.66
N GLN A 136 8.30 5.40 -8.55
CA GLN A 136 7.12 6.28 -8.54
C GLN A 136 7.17 7.26 -7.36
N GLY A 137 7.40 6.79 -6.13
CA GLY A 137 7.51 7.64 -4.94
C GLY A 137 8.63 8.68 -5.08
N THR A 138 9.78 8.28 -5.66
CA THR A 138 10.87 9.20 -5.96
C THR A 138 10.43 10.27 -6.96
N LEU A 139 9.79 9.89 -8.05
CA LEU A 139 9.33 10.85 -9.08
C LEU A 139 8.29 11.82 -8.52
N VAL A 140 7.35 11.35 -7.70
CA VAL A 140 6.35 12.22 -7.06
C VAL A 140 7.03 13.22 -6.13
N CYS A 141 7.88 12.76 -5.21
CA CYS A 141 8.55 13.65 -4.26
C CYS A 141 9.51 14.65 -4.95
N LEU A 142 10.24 14.22 -5.97
CA LEU A 142 11.09 15.14 -6.76
C LEU A 142 10.24 16.13 -7.57
N GLY A 143 9.10 15.69 -8.11
CA GLY A 143 8.15 16.54 -8.80
C GLY A 143 7.60 17.63 -7.89
N ASP A 144 7.24 17.28 -6.65
CA ASP A 144 6.76 18.24 -5.66
C ASP A 144 7.82 19.28 -5.31
N MET A 145 9.06 18.84 -5.08
CA MET A 145 10.16 19.73 -4.69
C MET A 145 10.64 20.61 -5.85
N PHE A 146 10.87 20.04 -7.05
CA PHE A 146 11.51 20.76 -8.15
C PHE A 146 10.55 21.37 -9.15
N TYR A 147 9.38 20.76 -9.37
CA TYR A 147 8.42 21.23 -10.36
C TYR A 147 7.33 22.10 -9.72
N LEU A 148 6.75 21.65 -8.62
CA LEU A 148 5.72 22.42 -7.89
C LEU A 148 6.31 23.45 -6.94
N GLY A 149 7.61 23.36 -6.63
CA GLY A 149 8.27 24.30 -5.73
C GLY A 149 7.74 24.25 -4.30
N VAL A 150 7.34 23.08 -3.83
CA VAL A 150 6.84 22.89 -2.47
C VAL A 150 7.96 23.23 -1.48
N GLN A 151 7.64 24.06 -0.48
CA GLN A 151 8.56 24.38 0.59
C GLN A 151 8.98 23.09 1.32
N CYS A 152 10.26 22.86 1.44
CA CYS A 152 10.78 21.69 2.13
C CYS A 152 12.07 22.03 2.89
N GLU A 153 12.01 21.98 4.21
CA GLU A 153 13.17 22.27 5.07
C GLU A 153 14.16 21.09 5.08
N HIS A 154 13.63 19.86 5.05
CA HIS A 154 14.42 18.64 5.07
C HIS A 154 14.14 17.74 3.85
N PRO A 155 14.71 18.03 2.65
CA PRO A 155 14.41 17.29 1.41
C PRO A 155 14.66 15.79 1.49
N ILE A 156 15.73 15.38 2.19
CA ILE A 156 16.07 13.95 2.35
C ILE A 156 15.01 13.24 3.20
N GLN A 157 14.55 13.88 4.29
CA GLN A 157 13.51 13.29 5.13
C GLN A 157 12.18 13.18 4.37
N PHE A 158 11.84 14.19 3.57
CA PHE A 158 10.67 14.17 2.69
C PHE A 158 10.71 12.98 1.71
N LEU A 159 11.85 12.76 1.08
CA LEU A 159 12.06 11.63 0.18
C LEU A 159 11.99 10.28 0.92
N MET A 160 12.54 10.19 2.13
CA MET A 160 12.45 8.97 2.97
C MET A 160 11.01 8.62 3.33
N VAL A 161 10.17 9.61 3.65
CA VAL A 161 8.72 9.38 3.86
C VAL A 161 8.06 8.85 2.58
N GLY A 162 8.36 9.47 1.43
CA GLY A 162 7.87 9.01 0.14
C GLY A 162 8.26 7.56 -0.16
N TRP A 163 9.50 7.17 0.09
CA TRP A 163 9.97 5.79 -0.10
C TRP A 163 9.31 4.81 0.85
N LEU A 164 9.22 5.13 2.14
CA LEU A 164 8.55 4.26 3.10
C LEU A 164 7.07 4.11 2.77
N SER A 165 6.39 5.21 2.46
CA SER A 165 4.98 5.19 2.03
C SER A 165 4.79 4.33 0.78
N ALA A 166 5.64 4.48 -0.22
CA ALA A 166 5.60 3.69 -1.45
C ALA A 166 5.75 2.18 -1.16
N LEU A 167 6.70 1.79 -0.30
CA LEU A 167 6.89 0.39 0.09
C LEU A 167 5.70 -0.15 0.89
N VAL A 168 5.23 0.58 1.89
CA VAL A 168 4.10 0.15 2.73
C VAL A 168 2.84 0.00 1.90
N PHE A 169 2.50 1.01 1.09
CA PHE A 169 1.26 1.03 0.31
C PHE A 169 1.28 -0.02 -0.78
N SER A 170 2.36 -0.11 -1.55
CA SER A 170 2.48 -1.14 -2.58
C SER A 170 2.43 -2.55 -1.98
N ASN A 171 3.02 -2.78 -0.79
CA ASN A 171 2.96 -4.07 -0.11
C ASN A 171 1.53 -4.41 0.32
N ILE A 172 0.79 -3.47 0.89
CA ILE A 172 -0.60 -3.69 1.32
C ILE A 172 -1.50 -3.98 0.11
N VAL A 173 -1.44 -3.14 -0.93
CA VAL A 173 -2.28 -3.29 -2.13
C VAL A 173 -1.91 -4.58 -2.89
N TYR A 174 -0.62 -4.90 -3.00
CA TYR A 174 -0.13 -6.16 -3.56
C TYR A 174 -0.65 -7.36 -2.79
N THR A 175 -0.54 -7.34 -1.47
CA THR A 175 -0.96 -8.44 -0.60
C THR A 175 -2.46 -8.67 -0.64
N LEU A 176 -3.26 -7.60 -0.62
CA LEU A 176 -4.71 -7.68 -0.77
C LEU A 176 -5.09 -8.29 -2.13
N THR A 177 -4.47 -7.81 -3.20
CA THR A 177 -4.74 -8.33 -4.56
C THR A 177 -4.27 -9.78 -4.71
N LEU A 178 -3.12 -10.13 -4.15
CA LEU A 178 -2.60 -11.50 -4.19
C LEU A 178 -3.47 -12.48 -3.40
N SER A 179 -4.07 -12.03 -2.28
CA SER A 179 -4.87 -12.86 -1.39
C SER A 179 -6.32 -12.99 -1.85
N PHE A 180 -6.94 -11.91 -2.32
CA PHE A 180 -8.35 -11.83 -2.65
C PHE A 180 -8.65 -11.63 -4.16
N GLY A 181 -7.63 -11.55 -5.01
CA GLY A 181 -7.81 -11.31 -6.45
C GLY A 181 -8.46 -9.95 -6.73
N ASP A 182 -9.50 -9.92 -7.55
CA ASP A 182 -10.20 -8.68 -7.93
C ASP A 182 -10.96 -8.05 -6.76
N ILE A 183 -11.46 -8.87 -5.82
CA ILE A 183 -12.05 -8.37 -4.56
C ILE A 183 -11.00 -7.59 -3.76
N GLY A 184 -9.74 -8.03 -3.75
CA GLY A 184 -8.64 -7.32 -3.10
C GLY A 184 -8.37 -5.93 -3.68
N LYS A 185 -8.51 -5.77 -5.00
CA LYS A 185 -8.43 -4.45 -5.65
C LYS A 185 -9.57 -3.55 -5.21
N ALA A 186 -10.80 -4.07 -5.15
CA ALA A 186 -11.96 -3.33 -4.67
C ALA A 186 -11.78 -2.88 -3.21
N ILE A 187 -11.28 -3.76 -2.33
CA ILE A 187 -10.94 -3.42 -0.94
C ILE A 187 -9.90 -2.29 -0.89
N ALA A 188 -8.86 -2.32 -1.74
CA ALA A 188 -7.85 -1.28 -1.78
C ALA A 188 -8.43 0.10 -2.18
N VAL A 189 -9.44 0.12 -3.07
CA VAL A 189 -10.16 1.35 -3.45
C VAL A 189 -11.05 1.83 -2.30
N VAL A 190 -11.76 0.94 -1.61
CA VAL A 190 -12.57 1.31 -0.42
C VAL A 190 -11.67 1.87 0.68
N LEU A 191 -10.51 1.23 0.92
CA LEU A 191 -9.51 1.74 1.86
C LEU A 191 -9.01 3.13 1.46
N LEU A 192 -8.82 3.40 0.16
CA LEU A 192 -8.46 4.74 -0.31
C LEU A 192 -9.49 5.79 0.11
N VAL A 193 -10.78 5.52 -0.13
CA VAL A 193 -11.87 6.45 0.25
C VAL A 193 -11.86 6.71 1.76
N MET A 194 -11.72 5.64 2.55
CA MET A 194 -11.63 5.77 4.01
C MET A 194 -10.42 6.56 4.46
N GLN A 195 -9.27 6.36 3.81
CA GLN A 195 -8.03 7.08 4.13
C GLN A 195 -8.12 8.56 3.77
N VAL A 196 -8.70 8.89 2.62
CA VAL A 196 -8.94 10.30 2.22
C VAL A 196 -9.85 11.00 3.23
N ALA A 197 -10.97 10.35 3.61
CA ALA A 197 -11.93 10.93 4.55
C ALA A 197 -11.38 11.05 5.98
N GLY A 198 -10.53 10.12 6.40
CA GLY A 198 -10.00 10.06 7.78
C GLY A 198 -8.55 10.54 7.94
N SER A 199 -7.94 11.13 6.89
CA SER A 199 -6.52 11.49 6.93
C SER A 199 -6.19 12.70 7.78
N GLY A 200 -7.15 13.60 8.03
CA GLY A 200 -6.86 14.91 8.62
C GLY A 200 -6.07 15.86 7.71
N GLY A 201 -5.75 15.44 6.48
CA GLY A 201 -4.90 16.22 5.56
C GLY A 201 -5.59 17.43 4.94
N THR A 202 -6.91 17.42 4.83
CA THR A 202 -7.71 18.55 4.31
C THR A 202 -8.37 19.36 5.41
N PHE A 203 -8.81 18.71 6.48
CA PHE A 203 -9.44 19.30 7.66
C PHE A 203 -8.88 18.63 8.92
N PRO A 204 -8.76 19.37 10.05
CA PRO A 204 -8.35 18.79 11.32
C PRO A 204 -9.25 17.61 11.72
N ILE A 205 -8.64 16.54 12.22
CA ILE A 205 -9.36 15.29 12.58
C ILE A 205 -10.44 15.55 13.63
N GLU A 206 -10.24 16.54 14.49
CA GLU A 206 -11.16 16.94 15.55
C GLU A 206 -12.49 17.49 15.02
N THR A 207 -12.51 18.01 13.79
CA THR A 207 -13.71 18.55 13.13
C THR A 207 -14.54 17.46 12.43
N LEU A 208 -13.99 16.24 12.29
CA LEU A 208 -14.67 15.12 11.65
C LEU A 208 -15.67 14.44 12.61
N PRO A 209 -16.68 13.72 12.08
CA PRO A 209 -17.56 12.87 12.90
C PRO A 209 -16.77 11.89 13.74
N THR A 210 -17.25 11.55 14.93
CA THR A 210 -16.59 10.66 15.91
C THR A 210 -16.15 9.33 15.32
N PHE A 211 -16.91 8.79 14.36
CA PHE A 211 -16.53 7.59 13.63
C PHE A 211 -15.14 7.74 12.95
N PHE A 212 -14.92 8.81 12.21
CA PHE A 212 -13.65 9.05 11.53
C PHE A 212 -12.51 9.36 12.51
N GLN A 213 -12.79 10.03 13.62
CA GLN A 213 -11.79 10.28 14.67
C GLN A 213 -11.25 8.97 15.31
N VAL A 214 -12.11 7.96 15.45
CA VAL A 214 -11.70 6.63 15.95
C VAL A 214 -10.96 5.85 14.87
N VAL A 215 -11.52 5.82 13.65
CA VAL A 215 -10.96 5.05 12.54
C VAL A 215 -9.62 5.63 12.06
N SER A 216 -9.41 6.94 12.11
CA SER A 216 -8.15 7.60 11.70
C SER A 216 -6.91 6.99 12.36
N LYS A 217 -7.03 6.55 13.62
CA LYS A 217 -5.94 5.90 14.36
C LYS A 217 -5.48 4.57 13.75
N TRP A 218 -6.31 3.95 12.93
CA TRP A 218 -6.04 2.68 12.24
C TRP A 218 -5.71 2.87 10.75
N LEU A 219 -5.73 4.13 10.27
CA LEU A 219 -5.42 4.48 8.90
C LEU A 219 -3.92 4.80 8.75
N LEU A 220 -3.40 4.61 7.55
CA LEU A 220 -2.00 4.87 7.22
C LEU A 220 -1.73 6.34 6.90
N PHE A 221 -2.67 6.99 6.20
CA PHE A 221 -2.50 8.37 5.72
C PHE A 221 -2.18 9.36 6.82
N PRO A 222 -2.85 9.38 7.99
CA PRO A 222 -2.50 10.31 9.04
C PRO A 222 -1.01 10.27 9.39
N TYR A 223 -0.45 9.08 9.59
CA TYR A 223 0.96 8.93 9.94
C TYR A 223 1.92 9.31 8.82
N ALA A 224 1.55 9.02 7.57
CA ALA A 224 2.36 9.39 6.42
C ALA A 224 2.33 10.91 6.17
N VAL A 225 1.15 11.54 6.30
CA VAL A 225 0.95 12.97 6.15
C VAL A 225 1.67 13.73 7.27
N ASP A 226 1.54 13.30 8.54
CA ASP A 226 2.23 13.91 9.69
C ASP A 226 3.76 13.84 9.53
N ALA A 227 4.29 12.69 9.11
CA ALA A 227 5.73 12.55 8.86
C ALA A 227 6.19 13.49 7.73
N MET A 228 5.38 13.63 6.68
CA MET A 228 5.69 14.49 5.55
C MET A 228 5.60 15.98 5.90
N HIS A 229 4.61 16.38 6.71
CA HIS A 229 4.54 17.72 7.29
C HIS A 229 5.76 18.04 8.13
N SER A 230 6.19 17.12 9.00
CA SER A 230 7.40 17.28 9.81
C SER A 230 8.67 17.44 8.96
N ALA A 231 8.75 16.76 7.82
CA ALA A 231 9.88 16.91 6.90
C ALA A 231 9.86 18.25 6.15
N MET A 232 8.66 18.79 5.88
CA MET A 232 8.50 20.06 5.14
C MET A 232 8.71 21.29 6.01
N ALA A 233 8.06 21.33 7.16
CA ALA A 233 7.97 22.53 8.00
C ALA A 233 8.92 22.48 9.22
N GLY A 234 9.71 21.43 9.34
CA GLY A 234 10.56 21.15 10.51
C GLY A 234 9.88 20.23 11.52
N SER A 235 10.69 19.47 12.23
CA SER A 235 10.22 18.49 13.22
C SER A 235 10.47 18.96 14.64
N PHE A 236 9.44 18.84 15.49
CA PHE A 236 9.60 19.04 16.93
C PHE A 236 9.97 17.70 17.59
N GLY A 237 11.23 17.58 18.02
CA GLY A 237 11.70 16.39 18.74
C GLY A 237 11.64 15.10 17.93
N MET A 238 10.92 14.09 18.43
CA MET A 238 10.86 12.74 17.85
C MET A 238 9.62 12.47 16.97
N GLU A 239 8.78 13.47 16.70
CA GLU A 239 7.48 13.30 16.00
C GLU A 239 7.65 12.64 14.61
N TYR A 240 8.63 13.10 13.84
CA TYR A 240 8.97 12.51 12.54
C TYR A 240 9.23 11.00 12.64
N TRP A 241 10.12 10.58 13.54
CA TRP A 241 10.50 9.18 13.69
C TRP A 241 9.39 8.30 14.26
N VAL A 242 8.57 8.86 15.15
CA VAL A 242 7.39 8.17 15.71
C VAL A 242 6.37 7.91 14.61
N SER A 243 6.07 8.89 13.77
CA SER A 243 5.14 8.74 12.64
C SER A 243 5.67 7.76 11.59
N MET A 244 6.96 7.84 11.26
CA MET A 244 7.64 6.87 10.39
C MET A 244 7.58 5.45 10.97
N GLY A 245 7.83 5.29 12.27
CA GLY A 245 7.75 4.00 12.95
C GLY A 245 6.34 3.41 12.93
N LYS A 246 5.33 4.21 13.19
CA LYS A 246 3.91 3.80 13.11
C LYS A 246 3.54 3.40 11.68
N LEU A 247 3.97 4.17 10.67
CA LEU A 247 3.75 3.83 9.26
C LEU A 247 4.42 2.49 8.89
N ALA A 248 5.68 2.29 9.30
CA ALA A 248 6.41 1.03 9.07
C ALA A 248 5.75 -0.17 9.76
N LEU A 249 5.10 0.03 10.91
CA LEU A 249 4.41 -1.04 11.65
C LEU A 249 3.29 -1.69 10.80
N PHE A 250 2.67 -0.97 9.87
CA PHE A 250 1.65 -1.53 8.98
C PHE A 250 2.20 -2.58 7.99
N LEU A 251 3.51 -2.66 7.79
CA LEU A 251 4.10 -3.79 7.05
C LEU A 251 3.87 -5.13 7.75
N VAL A 252 3.83 -5.15 9.08
CA VAL A 252 3.68 -6.39 9.84
C VAL A 252 2.37 -7.10 9.53
N PRO A 253 1.18 -6.50 9.69
CA PRO A 253 -0.07 -7.15 9.36
C PRO A 253 -0.18 -7.49 7.87
N SER A 254 0.36 -6.67 6.98
CA SER A 254 0.38 -6.94 5.54
C SER A 254 1.22 -8.18 5.21
N LEU A 255 2.43 -8.30 5.77
CA LEU A 255 3.28 -9.48 5.59
C LEU A 255 2.68 -10.73 6.22
N LEU A 256 2.07 -10.61 7.41
CA LEU A 256 1.37 -11.73 8.04
C LEU A 256 0.23 -12.24 7.16
N LEU A 257 -0.56 -11.36 6.58
CA LEU A 257 -1.64 -11.70 5.66
C LEU A 257 -1.08 -12.39 4.39
N GLY A 258 -0.04 -11.84 3.79
CA GLY A 258 0.55 -12.35 2.56
C GLY A 258 1.30 -13.70 2.73
N LEU A 259 1.95 -13.92 3.86
CA LEU A 259 2.80 -15.09 4.09
C LEU A 259 2.08 -16.20 4.85
N MET A 260 1.32 -15.87 5.91
CA MET A 260 0.71 -16.87 6.80
C MET A 260 -0.76 -17.13 6.47
N LEU A 261 -1.54 -16.07 6.27
CA LEU A 261 -2.99 -16.18 6.09
C LEU A 261 -3.41 -16.40 4.63
N ARG A 262 -2.48 -16.36 3.68
CA ARG A 262 -2.78 -16.56 2.25
C ARG A 262 -3.53 -17.86 1.97
N LYS A 263 -3.13 -18.98 2.59
CA LYS A 263 -3.80 -20.28 2.36
C LYS A 263 -5.26 -20.33 2.81
N PRO A 264 -5.61 -19.93 4.06
CA PRO A 264 -7.01 -19.90 4.50
C PRO A 264 -7.83 -18.87 3.73
N VAL A 265 -7.23 -17.72 3.39
CA VAL A 265 -7.89 -16.64 2.63
C VAL A 265 -8.24 -17.07 1.21
N ILE A 266 -7.34 -17.77 0.50
CA ILE A 266 -7.63 -18.32 -0.85
C ILE A 266 -8.79 -19.31 -0.77
N ARG A 267 -8.83 -20.20 0.24
CA ARG A 267 -9.95 -21.14 0.42
C ARG A 267 -11.28 -20.43 0.68
N PHE A 268 -11.24 -19.38 1.48
CA PHE A 268 -12.42 -18.55 1.74
C PHE A 268 -12.90 -17.83 0.47
N ASN A 269 -11.98 -17.25 -0.29
CA ASN A 269 -12.28 -16.59 -1.56
C ASN A 269 -12.89 -17.56 -2.59
N ASP A 270 -12.31 -18.77 -2.73
CA ASP A 270 -12.85 -19.83 -3.60
C ASP A 270 -14.26 -20.29 -3.16
N TRP A 271 -14.54 -20.27 -1.86
CA TRP A 271 -15.87 -20.54 -1.34
C TRP A 271 -16.85 -19.42 -1.67
N VAL A 272 -16.46 -18.18 -1.50
CA VAL A 272 -17.28 -16.99 -1.83
C VAL A 272 -17.61 -16.97 -3.33
N ILE A 273 -16.59 -17.16 -4.20
CA ILE A 273 -16.79 -17.18 -5.66
C ILE A 273 -17.77 -18.27 -6.07
N ARG A 274 -17.60 -19.51 -5.55
CA ARG A 274 -18.54 -20.60 -5.82
C ARG A 274 -19.96 -20.32 -5.37
N ASN A 275 -20.13 -19.64 -4.23
CA ASN A 275 -21.48 -19.25 -3.78
C ASN A 275 -22.09 -18.14 -4.65
N LEU A 276 -21.29 -17.20 -5.14
CA LEU A 276 -21.75 -16.15 -6.06
C LEU A 276 -22.13 -16.74 -7.42
N GLU A 277 -21.35 -17.66 -7.97
CA GLU A 277 -21.66 -18.39 -9.20
C GLU A 277 -22.99 -19.17 -9.08
N ASN A 278 -23.20 -19.83 -7.94
CA ASN A 278 -24.44 -20.57 -7.67
C ASN A 278 -25.67 -19.66 -7.56
N THR A 279 -25.50 -18.40 -7.18
CA THR A 279 -26.63 -17.43 -7.09
C THR A 279 -26.94 -16.72 -8.40
N LYS A 280 -26.24 -17.04 -9.52
CA LYS A 280 -26.43 -16.43 -10.84
C LYS A 280 -26.37 -14.90 -10.84
N VAL A 281 -25.55 -14.32 -9.97
CA VAL A 281 -25.39 -12.86 -9.86
C VAL A 281 -24.25 -12.36 -10.78
N MET A 282 -23.54 -13.29 -11.45
CA MET A 282 -22.59 -13.00 -12.52
C MET A 282 -22.96 -13.77 -13.77
#